data_f3744d345fd91a2c463e8e1514764505
#
_entry.id   f3744d345fd91a2c463e8e1514764505
#
_cell.length_a   1.000
_cell.length_b   1.000
_cell.length_c   1.000
_cell.angle_alpha   90.00
_cell.angle_beta   90.00
_cell.angle_gamma   90.00
#
_symmetry.space_group_name_H-M   'P 1'
#
loop_
_entity.id
_entity.type
_entity.pdbx_description
1 polymer ?
#
loop_
_entity_poly.entity_id
_entity_poly.type
_entity_poly.pdbx_seq_one_letter_code
_entity_poly.pdbx_strand_id
1 'polypeptide(L)'
;FIEAKSSTPQKQISTMRYDEFITEISEKFIQSFEIYHALKYNRYHTDVNMGEHLMRQEWDKVHIKFVLIIHGHKKEWLSPLREALMKNMGIHLKIWKSTVVVLNDEMAKRRKLISETI
;
A
#
# COMPACT_ATOMS: atom_id res chain seq x y z
N PHE A 1 0.83 2.72 -5.36
CA PHE A 1 -0.19 1.69 -5.03
C PHE A 1 -0.85 2.07 -3.71
N ILE A 2 -2.17 2.11 -3.70
CA ILE A 2 -2.95 2.56 -2.55
C ILE A 2 -3.93 1.47 -2.13
N GLU A 3 -3.95 1.12 -0.83
CA GLU A 3 -4.94 0.26 -0.20
C GLU A 3 -5.65 1.06 0.88
N ALA A 4 -6.98 1.01 0.89
CA ALA A 4 -7.79 1.71 1.89
C ALA A 4 -8.56 0.70 2.75
N LYS A 5 -8.55 0.91 4.06
CA LYS A 5 -9.25 0.06 5.03
C LYS A 5 -10.06 0.91 5.99
N SER A 6 -11.24 0.41 6.37
CA SER A 6 -12.11 1.10 7.34
C SER A 6 -11.65 0.90 8.78
N SER A 7 -10.87 -0.14 9.07
CA SER A 7 -10.37 -0.42 10.41
C SER A 7 -9.17 -1.35 10.35
N THR A 8 -8.46 -1.46 11.48
CA THR A 8 -7.36 -2.40 11.65
C THR A 8 -7.48 -3.09 13.01
N PRO A 9 -7.12 -4.38 13.13
CA PRO A 9 -7.04 -5.03 14.44
C PRO A 9 -6.00 -4.36 15.33
N GLN A 10 -6.27 -4.29 16.64
CA GLN A 10 -5.31 -3.76 17.59
C GLN A 10 -4.43 -4.90 18.12
N LYS A 11 -3.13 -4.69 18.09
CA LYS A 11 -2.16 -5.69 18.53
C LYS A 11 -2.37 -6.11 20.00
N GLN A 12 -2.76 -5.14 20.85
CA GLN A 12 -3.01 -5.40 22.26
C GLN A 12 -4.21 -6.33 22.51
N ILE A 13 -5.17 -6.36 21.58
CA ILE A 13 -6.38 -7.19 21.69
C ILE A 13 -6.15 -8.56 21.06
N SER A 14 -5.51 -8.61 19.90
CA SER A 14 -5.24 -9.87 19.21
C SER A 14 -4.00 -9.75 18.34
N THR A 15 -2.89 -10.29 18.83
CA THR A 15 -1.62 -10.32 18.09
C THR A 15 -1.77 -11.13 16.80
N MET A 16 -2.49 -12.25 16.83
CA MET A 16 -2.69 -13.10 15.67
C MET A 16 -3.44 -12.35 14.55
N ARG A 17 -4.55 -11.67 14.89
CA ARG A 17 -5.32 -10.90 13.90
C ARG A 17 -4.53 -9.74 13.33
N TYR A 18 -3.72 -9.12 14.18
CA TYR A 18 -2.85 -8.02 13.74
C TYR A 18 -1.81 -8.53 12.73
N ASP A 19 -1.16 -9.65 13.02
CA ASP A 19 -0.15 -10.24 12.14
C ASP A 19 -0.77 -10.71 10.82
N GLU A 20 -1.96 -11.30 10.87
CA GLU A 20 -2.71 -11.69 9.68
C GLU A 20 -3.05 -10.48 8.81
N PHE A 21 -3.46 -9.38 9.44
CA PHE A 21 -3.75 -8.12 8.76
C PHE A 21 -2.50 -7.58 8.04
N ILE A 22 -1.36 -7.54 8.74
CA ILE A 22 -0.09 -7.09 8.15
C ILE A 22 0.30 -7.95 6.96
N THR A 23 0.19 -9.27 7.09
CA THR A 23 0.51 -10.21 6.01
C THR A 23 -0.42 -9.99 4.81
N GLU A 24 -1.73 -9.85 5.05
CA GLU A 24 -2.71 -9.61 3.99
C GLU A 24 -2.41 -8.32 3.22
N ILE A 25 -2.14 -7.23 3.92
CA ILE A 25 -1.84 -5.94 3.27
C ILE A 25 -0.53 -6.03 2.48
N SER A 26 0.50 -6.65 3.06
CA SER A 26 1.78 -6.83 2.39
C SER A 26 1.64 -7.63 1.10
N GLU A 27 0.88 -8.72 1.15
CA GLU A 27 0.62 -9.56 -0.03
C GLU A 27 -0.15 -8.79 -1.10
N LYS A 28 -1.13 -7.99 -0.73
CA LYS A 28 -1.88 -7.16 -1.67
C LYS A 28 -0.99 -6.17 -2.40
N PHE A 29 -0.09 -5.51 -1.67
CA PHE A 29 0.86 -4.58 -2.28
C PHE A 29 1.80 -5.30 -3.24
N ILE A 30 2.38 -6.40 -2.83
CA ILE A 30 3.32 -7.17 -3.65
C ILE A 30 2.62 -7.72 -4.90
N GLN A 31 1.44 -8.29 -4.74
CA GLN A 31 0.66 -8.83 -5.86
C GLN A 31 0.23 -7.75 -6.85
N SER A 32 -0.19 -6.59 -6.35
CA SER A 32 -0.56 -5.45 -7.21
C SER A 32 0.63 -4.98 -8.03
N PHE A 33 1.80 -4.92 -7.42
CA PHE A 33 3.04 -4.55 -8.08
C PHE A 33 3.42 -5.58 -9.15
N GLU A 34 3.31 -6.87 -8.84
CA GLU A 34 3.55 -7.97 -9.77
C GLU A 34 2.62 -7.92 -10.97
N ILE A 35 1.31 -7.79 -10.71
CA ILE A 35 0.31 -7.71 -11.77
C ILE A 35 0.58 -6.52 -12.68
N TYR A 36 0.91 -5.36 -12.12
CA TYR A 36 1.27 -4.18 -12.89
C TYR A 36 2.41 -4.47 -13.86
N HIS A 37 3.49 -5.08 -13.39
CA HIS A 37 4.64 -5.40 -14.23
C HIS A 37 4.31 -6.45 -15.28
N ALA A 38 3.54 -7.47 -14.92
CA ALA A 38 3.11 -8.51 -15.83
C ALA A 38 2.26 -7.94 -16.98
N LEU A 39 1.38 -6.98 -16.66
CA LEU A 39 0.58 -6.28 -17.68
C LEU A 39 1.46 -5.38 -18.56
N LYS A 40 2.36 -4.63 -17.95
CA LYS A 40 3.26 -3.71 -18.67
C LYS A 40 4.13 -4.43 -19.68
N TYR A 41 4.60 -5.64 -19.35
CA TYR A 41 5.46 -6.42 -20.21
C TYR A 41 4.72 -7.53 -20.98
N ASN A 42 3.40 -7.43 -21.10
CA ASN A 42 2.55 -8.35 -21.86
C ASN A 42 2.65 -9.82 -21.41
N ARG A 43 2.90 -10.04 -20.12
CA ARG A 43 2.94 -11.38 -19.53
C ARG A 43 1.59 -11.85 -18.99
N TYR A 44 0.65 -10.93 -18.83
CA TYR A 44 -0.67 -11.19 -18.27
C TYR A 44 -1.70 -10.36 -19.01
N HIS A 45 -2.84 -10.95 -19.34
CA HIS A 45 -3.95 -10.28 -20.02
C HIS A 45 -5.16 -10.28 -19.13
N THR A 46 -5.78 -9.13 -18.97
CA THR A 46 -6.99 -8.93 -18.17
C THR A 46 -7.83 -7.83 -18.79
N ASP A 47 -9.10 -7.80 -18.44
CA ASP A 47 -10.00 -6.72 -18.88
C ASP A 47 -9.77 -5.41 -18.12
N VAL A 48 -8.94 -5.42 -17.09
CA VAL A 48 -8.62 -4.22 -16.31
C VAL A 48 -7.76 -3.27 -17.14
N ASN A 49 -8.24 -2.04 -17.31
CA ASN A 49 -7.49 -0.99 -17.99
C ASN A 49 -6.71 -0.18 -16.96
N MET A 50 -5.38 -0.23 -17.05
CA MET A 50 -4.51 0.52 -16.14
C MET A 50 -4.19 1.93 -16.60
N GLY A 51 -4.66 2.32 -17.78
CA GLY A 51 -4.40 3.64 -18.36
C GLY A 51 -2.99 3.78 -18.94
N GLU A 52 -2.86 4.62 -19.96
CA GLU A 52 -1.60 4.83 -20.65
C GLU A 52 -0.52 5.45 -19.77
N HIS A 53 -0.90 6.41 -18.94
CA HIS A 53 0.07 7.10 -18.08
C HIS A 53 0.83 6.13 -17.18
N LEU A 54 0.09 5.22 -16.54
CA LEU A 54 0.69 4.21 -15.66
C LEU A 54 1.54 3.20 -16.44
N MET A 55 1.08 2.80 -17.63
CA MET A 55 1.78 1.84 -18.47
C MET A 55 3.07 2.40 -19.07
N ARG A 56 3.19 3.72 -19.19
CA ARG A 56 4.35 4.39 -19.79
C ARG A 56 5.39 4.83 -18.77
N GLN A 57 5.18 4.60 -17.47
CA GLN A 57 6.14 5.02 -16.47
C GLN A 57 7.50 4.34 -16.63
N GLU A 58 8.55 5.13 -16.51
CA GLU A 58 9.93 4.65 -16.47
C GLU A 58 10.35 4.48 -15.02
N TRP A 59 10.50 3.25 -14.57
CA TRP A 59 10.69 2.91 -13.17
C TRP A 59 12.00 3.41 -12.56
N ASP A 60 13.01 3.65 -13.37
CA ASP A 60 14.27 4.23 -12.93
C ASP A 60 14.15 5.72 -12.56
N LYS A 61 13.07 6.38 -12.98
CA LYS A 61 12.84 7.81 -12.76
C LYS A 61 11.71 8.14 -11.79
N VAL A 62 11.03 7.14 -11.25
CA VAL A 62 9.89 7.35 -10.35
C VAL A 62 10.13 6.72 -8.98
N HIS A 63 9.54 7.32 -7.96
CA HIS A 63 9.50 6.73 -6.63
C HIS A 63 8.31 5.80 -6.50
N ILE A 64 8.55 4.60 -5.99
CA ILE A 64 7.50 3.61 -5.76
C ILE A 64 7.06 3.73 -4.31
N LYS A 65 5.78 3.97 -4.09
CA LYS A 65 5.20 4.07 -2.75
C LYS A 65 4.02 3.11 -2.63
N PHE A 66 3.98 2.41 -1.51
CA PHE A 66 2.83 1.62 -1.10
C PHE A 66 2.14 2.38 0.02
N VAL A 67 0.93 2.85 -0.24
CA VAL A 67 0.20 3.73 0.68
C VAL A 67 -0.97 2.98 1.28
N LEU A 68 -1.00 2.85 2.60
CA LEU A 68 -2.14 2.30 3.34
C LEU A 68 -2.88 3.47 4.00
N ILE A 69 -4.17 3.56 3.74
CA ILE A 69 -5.03 4.58 4.33
C ILE A 69 -6.04 3.86 5.24
N ILE A 70 -6.05 4.23 6.52
CA ILE A 70 -6.97 3.63 7.50
C ILE A 70 -7.88 4.72 8.06
N HIS A 71 -9.18 4.58 7.80
CA HIS A 71 -10.18 5.52 8.29
C HIS A 71 -10.27 5.49 9.81
N GLY A 72 -10.29 6.67 10.44
CA GLY A 72 -10.46 6.80 11.89
C GLY A 72 -9.29 6.31 12.73
N HIS A 73 -8.16 5.96 12.12
CA HIS A 73 -7.00 5.47 12.87
C HIS A 73 -6.28 6.62 13.58
N LYS A 74 -5.91 6.41 14.84
CA LYS A 74 -5.19 7.44 15.60
C LYS A 74 -3.78 7.61 15.06
N LYS A 75 -3.33 8.87 15.06
CA LYS A 75 -2.01 9.22 14.54
C LYS A 75 -0.88 8.43 15.22
N GLU A 76 -0.99 8.19 16.53
CA GLU A 76 0.01 7.48 17.32
C GLU A 76 0.18 6.02 16.90
N TRP A 77 -0.83 5.45 16.24
CA TRP A 77 -0.83 4.04 15.82
C TRP A 77 -0.24 3.84 14.41
N LEU A 78 -0.01 4.92 13.68
CA LEU A 78 0.44 4.84 12.29
C LEU A 78 1.89 4.35 12.18
N SER A 79 2.78 4.85 13.04
CA SER A 79 4.20 4.50 12.98
C SER A 79 4.46 3.01 13.27
N PRO A 80 3.88 2.41 14.34
CA PRO A 80 4.05 0.98 14.56
C PRO A 80 3.51 0.12 13.40
N LEU A 81 2.41 0.53 12.81
CA LEU A 81 1.83 -0.18 11.67
C LEU A 81 2.74 -0.09 10.44
N ARG A 82 3.29 1.08 10.18
CA ARG A 82 4.26 1.27 9.09
C ARG A 82 5.50 0.40 9.29
N GLU A 83 6.02 0.37 10.50
CA GLU A 83 7.19 -0.44 10.82
C GLU A 83 6.93 -1.94 10.62
N ALA A 84 5.75 -2.42 11.02
CA ALA A 84 5.36 -3.80 10.84
C ALA A 84 5.27 -4.17 9.35
N LEU A 85 4.68 -3.29 8.54
CA LEU A 85 4.60 -3.49 7.09
C LEU A 85 6.00 -3.47 6.44
N MET A 86 6.85 -2.53 6.84
CA MET A 86 8.22 -2.44 6.33
C MET A 86 9.03 -3.68 6.67
N LYS A 87 8.86 -4.22 7.85
CA LYS A 87 9.51 -5.46 8.26
C LYS A 87 9.05 -6.64 7.41
N ASN A 88 7.73 -6.75 7.20
CA ASN A 88 7.15 -7.85 6.44
C ASN A 88 7.50 -7.79 4.94
N MET A 89 7.63 -6.59 4.39
CA MET A 89 7.95 -6.36 2.98
C MET A 89 9.45 -6.09 2.73
N GLY A 90 10.29 -6.24 3.73
CA GLY A 90 11.66 -5.73 3.74
C GLY A 90 12.49 -6.01 2.50
N ILE A 91 12.56 -7.26 2.05
CA ILE A 91 13.33 -7.64 0.86
C ILE A 91 12.77 -6.95 -0.39
N HIS A 92 11.44 -6.95 -0.55
CA HIS A 92 10.77 -6.33 -1.68
C HIS A 92 11.06 -4.82 -1.75
N LEU A 93 10.96 -4.13 -0.60
CA LEU A 93 11.22 -2.70 -0.52
C LEU A 93 12.66 -2.37 -0.87
N LYS A 94 13.59 -3.21 -0.42
CA LYS A 94 15.02 -3.01 -0.67
C LYS A 94 15.38 -3.20 -2.13
N ILE A 95 14.88 -4.28 -2.75
CA ILE A 95 15.17 -4.59 -4.15
C ILE A 95 14.65 -3.50 -5.08
N TRP A 96 13.44 -3.01 -4.83
CA TRP A 96 12.79 -2.03 -5.71
C TRP A 96 12.97 -0.59 -5.26
N LYS A 97 13.73 -0.35 -4.19
CA LYS A 97 13.93 1.00 -3.61
C LYS A 97 12.60 1.71 -3.37
N SER A 98 11.65 0.96 -2.83
CA SER A 98 10.29 1.44 -2.57
C SER A 98 10.10 1.74 -1.09
N THR A 99 9.03 2.46 -0.76
CA THR A 99 8.71 2.83 0.62
C THR A 99 7.25 2.52 0.94
N VAL A 100 6.96 2.39 2.23
CA VAL A 100 5.60 2.26 2.74
C VAL A 100 5.21 3.55 3.45
N VAL A 101 4.02 4.03 3.17
CA VAL A 101 3.43 5.20 3.83
C VAL A 101 2.10 4.77 4.43
N VAL A 102 1.87 5.06 5.71
CA VAL A 102 0.61 4.76 6.38
C VAL A 102 -0.02 6.07 6.83
N LEU A 103 -1.25 6.30 6.40
CA LEU A 103 -1.98 7.53 6.66
C LEU A 103 -3.35 7.22 7.26
N ASN A 104 -3.86 8.12 8.08
CA ASN A 104 -5.28 8.11 8.39
C ASN A 104 -6.05 8.95 7.36
N ASP A 105 -7.37 9.00 7.47
CA ASP A 105 -8.20 9.72 6.52
C ASP A 105 -7.91 11.24 6.49
N GLU A 106 -7.62 11.86 7.63
CA GLU A 106 -7.27 13.28 7.68
C GLU A 106 -5.99 13.58 6.89
N MET A 107 -4.95 12.78 7.11
CA MET A 107 -3.67 12.95 6.41
C MET A 107 -3.81 12.67 4.91
N ALA A 108 -4.62 11.69 4.54
CA ALA A 108 -4.89 11.37 3.14
C ALA A 108 -5.64 12.50 2.45
N LYS A 109 -6.59 13.14 3.14
CA LYS A 109 -7.31 14.32 2.62
C LYS A 109 -6.35 15.49 2.39
N ARG A 110 -5.46 15.77 3.33
CA ARG A 110 -4.45 16.82 3.19
C ARG A 110 -3.53 16.60 1.99
N ARG A 111 -3.24 15.36 1.68
CA ARG A 111 -2.42 14.99 0.51
C ARG A 111 -3.24 14.82 -0.76
N LYS A 112 -4.54 15.07 -0.70
CA LYS A 112 -5.48 14.97 -1.83
C LYS A 112 -5.54 13.57 -2.45
N LEU A 113 -5.32 12.54 -1.63
CA LEU A 113 -5.42 11.14 -2.06
C LEU A 113 -6.86 10.63 -1.99
N ILE A 114 -7.72 11.26 -1.18
CA ILE A 114 -9.14 10.95 -1.07
C ILE A 114 -9.95 12.26 -1.08
N SER A 115 -11.25 12.12 -1.35
CA SER A 115 -12.15 13.28 -1.38
C SER A 115 -12.39 13.86 0.01
N GLU A 116 -12.41 15.19 0.12
CA GLU A 116 -12.71 15.89 1.37
C GLU A 116 -14.18 15.76 1.77
N THR A 117 -15.05 15.37 0.86
CA THR A 117 -16.50 15.29 1.08
C THR A 117 -16.98 13.92 1.56
N ILE A 118 -16.08 12.99 1.78
CA ILE A 118 -16.43 11.64 2.28
C ILE A 118 -16.62 11.61 3.79
#